data_6079f88ca10b27f0d9bb40f12f121902
#
_entry.id   6079f88ca10b27f0d9bb40f12f121902
#
_cell.length_a   1.000
_cell.length_b   1.000
_cell.length_c   1.000
_cell.angle_alpha   90.00
_cell.angle_beta   90.00
_cell.angle_gamma   90.00
#
_symmetry.space_group_name_H-M   'P 1'
#
loop_
_entity.id
_entity.type
_entity.pdbx_description
1 polymer ?
#
loop_
_entity_poly.entity_id
_entity_poly.type
_entity_poly.pdbx_seq_one_letter_code
_entity_poly.pdbx_strand_id
1 'polypeptide(L)'
;MAVGVAREAGPSRELTGETRSVCPVCLAPIDARVVIRDGRVVMQKRCPSHGPFEALLYSDAQMYLDSLPFDKPGCEPLGYSTEVKDGCPADCGLCPEHRQHTCLALIEVTSRCDLHCPVCFADSGPGFDLSLAQVERMLDRFVELEGSPEVVQFSGGEPTLHPGIVDMIRAANDRGIGLVMLNSNGVRIAEDDAFLARLADVKPTVYLQFDGFSPESQTLRGRDLREVKFKALDRLAQAKLDVVLVPTVDKHANHDQVGEIVRFGLQHPAVHGVAFQPVTLAGRLPAVDPLDRETIPDVIHGIAEQTDGLLVESDFIPVPCCHPTCRSATYLFLDGGKVTPLPRVVEVDKYLDYVVNRTLPELRPQVLAALEGLWSASSVPGATTTVKRFSTACCDLPFLSGAAHLKRHVFTIVVQDFADAWTMDLDILHKCCVGELVPDGRMIPFCAYNSLGYRRKVWSALAAGEMQ
;
A
#
# COMPACT_ATOMS: atom_id res chain seq x y z
N MET A 1 -10.45 21.70 -34.60
CA MET A 1 -11.44 22.45 -33.82
C MET A 1 -12.69 21.58 -33.71
N ALA A 2 -12.86 20.91 -32.62
CA ALA A 2 -14.11 20.21 -32.28
C ALA A 2 -14.55 20.81 -30.94
N VAL A 3 -15.63 21.59 -31.01
CA VAL A 3 -16.28 22.24 -29.87
C VAL A 3 -17.00 21.14 -29.10
N GLY A 4 -16.50 20.81 -27.91
CA GLY A 4 -17.18 19.90 -27.01
C GLY A 4 -18.44 20.55 -26.47
N VAL A 5 -19.58 19.96 -26.81
CA VAL A 5 -20.89 20.32 -26.27
C VAL A 5 -20.88 20.02 -24.78
N ALA A 6 -21.06 21.06 -23.96
CA ALA A 6 -21.30 20.91 -22.52
C ALA A 6 -22.52 20.03 -22.30
N ARG A 7 -22.34 18.86 -21.72
CA ARG A 7 -23.45 18.03 -21.22
C ARG A 7 -24.09 18.75 -20.04
N GLU A 8 -25.37 18.99 -20.11
CA GLU A 8 -26.17 19.50 -19.00
C GLU A 8 -25.99 18.58 -17.79
N ALA A 9 -25.59 19.16 -16.66
CA ALA A 9 -25.43 18.45 -15.41
C ALA A 9 -26.78 17.91 -14.93
N GLY A 10 -26.92 16.59 -14.90
CA GLY A 10 -28.04 15.94 -14.22
C GLY A 10 -28.11 16.32 -12.74
N PRO A 11 -29.20 16.04 -12.02
CA PRO A 11 -29.40 16.52 -10.66
C PRO A 11 -28.29 16.03 -9.73
N SER A 12 -27.45 16.98 -9.28
CA SER A 12 -26.45 16.75 -8.24
C SER A 12 -27.16 16.38 -6.95
N ARG A 13 -27.00 15.12 -6.49
CA ARG A 13 -27.42 14.69 -5.16
C ARG A 13 -26.27 14.85 -4.18
N GLU A 14 -26.58 15.58 -3.10
CA GLU A 14 -25.88 15.72 -1.83
C GLU A 14 -24.38 15.97 -1.84
N LEU A 15 -24.03 17.16 -1.33
CA LEU A 15 -22.70 17.53 -0.89
C LEU A 15 -22.28 16.58 0.24
N THR A 16 -21.23 15.76 0.03
CA THR A 16 -20.69 14.89 1.08
C THR A 16 -19.80 15.68 2.04
N GLY A 17 -19.14 16.75 1.57
CA GLY A 17 -18.34 17.62 2.42
C GLY A 17 -17.60 18.72 1.66
N GLU A 18 -17.22 19.76 2.40
CA GLU A 18 -16.22 20.74 2.00
C GLU A 18 -14.89 20.33 2.63
N THR A 19 -13.79 20.47 1.88
CA THR A 19 -12.46 20.13 2.33
C THR A 19 -11.43 21.07 1.70
N ARG A 20 -10.17 20.95 2.11
CA ARG A 20 -9.03 21.62 1.50
C ARG A 20 -8.25 20.66 0.62
N SER A 21 -7.82 21.16 -0.52
CA SER A 21 -7.05 20.41 -1.51
C SER A 21 -5.90 21.26 -2.04
N VAL A 22 -5.28 20.81 -3.13
CA VAL A 22 -4.27 21.57 -3.86
C VAL A 22 -4.65 21.72 -5.33
N CYS A 23 -4.16 22.76 -5.96
CA CYS A 23 -4.24 22.92 -7.42
C CYS A 23 -3.32 21.89 -8.10
N PRO A 24 -3.82 21.10 -9.08
CA PRO A 24 -2.98 20.10 -9.77
C PRO A 24 -1.82 20.69 -10.58
N VAL A 25 -1.86 22.00 -10.86
CA VAL A 25 -0.85 22.69 -11.69
C VAL A 25 0.21 23.39 -10.84
N CYS A 26 -0.20 24.24 -9.87
CA CYS A 26 0.73 25.02 -9.06
C CYS A 26 0.90 24.53 -7.62
N LEU A 27 0.18 23.50 -7.21
CA LEU A 27 0.19 22.89 -5.88
C LEU A 27 -0.21 23.86 -4.74
N ALA A 28 -0.72 25.05 -5.06
CA ALA A 28 -1.24 25.97 -4.06
C ALA A 28 -2.48 25.37 -3.37
N PRO A 29 -2.61 25.54 -2.04
CA PRO A 29 -3.81 25.12 -1.30
C PRO A 29 -5.05 25.85 -1.83
N ILE A 30 -6.14 25.13 -2.04
CA ILE A 30 -7.44 25.64 -2.52
C ILE A 30 -8.57 24.87 -1.85
N ASP A 31 -9.74 25.49 -1.76
CA ASP A 31 -10.94 24.82 -1.30
C ASP A 31 -11.42 23.80 -2.33
N ALA A 32 -11.99 22.71 -1.84
CA ALA A 32 -12.55 21.64 -2.65
C ALA A 32 -13.90 21.16 -2.06
N ARG A 33 -14.67 20.51 -2.91
CA ARG A 33 -15.93 19.84 -2.54
C ARG A 33 -15.91 18.41 -3.02
N VAL A 34 -16.36 17.52 -2.16
CA VAL A 34 -16.61 16.13 -2.51
C VAL A 34 -18.12 15.98 -2.78
N VAL A 35 -18.47 15.56 -3.98
CA VAL A 35 -19.86 15.48 -4.42
C VAL A 35 -20.18 14.09 -4.98
N ILE A 36 -21.40 13.63 -4.76
CA ILE A 36 -21.92 12.43 -5.43
C ILE A 36 -22.66 12.87 -6.70
N ARG A 37 -22.25 12.29 -7.83
CA ARG A 37 -22.85 12.53 -9.14
C ARG A 37 -22.90 11.22 -9.93
N ASP A 38 -24.08 10.84 -10.39
CA ASP A 38 -24.29 9.62 -11.18
C ASP A 38 -23.75 8.34 -10.54
N GLY A 39 -23.95 8.19 -9.21
CA GLY A 39 -23.47 7.03 -8.45
C GLY A 39 -21.95 7.02 -8.20
N ARG A 40 -21.24 8.09 -8.53
CA ARG A 40 -19.78 8.24 -8.39
C ARG A 40 -19.45 9.39 -7.45
N VAL A 41 -18.30 9.32 -6.79
CA VAL A 41 -17.80 10.38 -5.91
C VAL A 41 -16.72 11.16 -6.65
N VAL A 42 -16.91 12.47 -6.75
CA VAL A 42 -16.05 13.38 -7.52
C VAL A 42 -15.56 14.52 -6.63
N MET A 43 -14.28 14.84 -6.69
CA MET A 43 -13.75 16.06 -6.12
C MET A 43 -13.84 17.19 -7.13
N GLN A 44 -14.42 18.31 -6.70
CA GLN A 44 -14.49 19.54 -7.46
C GLN A 44 -13.71 20.64 -6.76
N LYS A 45 -12.89 21.37 -7.50
CA LYS A 45 -12.07 22.45 -6.96
C LYS A 45 -11.76 23.53 -8.00
N ARG A 46 -11.41 24.73 -7.54
CA ARG A 46 -11.12 25.86 -8.43
C ARG A 46 -9.89 26.61 -7.96
N CYS A 47 -8.89 26.68 -8.83
CA CYS A 47 -7.74 27.55 -8.62
C CYS A 47 -8.00 28.93 -9.22
N PRO A 48 -7.71 30.04 -8.51
CA PRO A 48 -7.85 31.38 -9.07
C PRO A 48 -7.02 31.60 -10.35
N SER A 49 -5.84 30.97 -10.45
CA SER A 49 -4.94 31.14 -11.58
C SER A 49 -5.12 30.12 -12.71
N HIS A 50 -5.68 28.91 -12.40
CA HIS A 50 -5.71 27.79 -13.36
C HIS A 50 -7.11 27.28 -13.67
N GLY A 51 -8.15 27.87 -13.06
CA GLY A 51 -9.54 27.53 -13.34
C GLY A 51 -10.09 26.33 -12.58
N PRO A 52 -11.20 25.73 -13.05
CA PRO A 52 -11.87 24.60 -12.40
C PRO A 52 -11.18 23.27 -12.72
N PHE A 53 -11.24 22.34 -11.76
CA PHE A 53 -10.77 20.97 -11.87
C PHE A 53 -11.78 20.00 -11.27
N GLU A 54 -11.89 18.83 -11.87
CA GLU A 54 -12.65 17.70 -11.37
C GLU A 54 -11.82 16.42 -11.45
N ALA A 55 -11.97 15.54 -10.45
CA ALA A 55 -11.35 14.22 -10.46
C ALA A 55 -12.25 13.19 -9.81
N LEU A 56 -12.23 11.97 -10.31
CA LEU A 56 -12.90 10.83 -9.70
C LEU A 56 -12.15 10.43 -8.43
N LEU A 57 -12.90 10.33 -7.29
CA LEU A 57 -12.39 9.78 -6.03
C LEU A 57 -12.77 8.30 -5.87
N TYR A 58 -14.02 7.98 -6.19
CA TYR A 58 -14.59 6.64 -6.04
C TYR A 58 -15.60 6.38 -7.14
N SER A 59 -15.50 5.25 -7.81
CA SER A 59 -16.43 4.86 -8.89
C SER A 59 -17.79 4.41 -8.35
N ASP A 60 -17.88 4.02 -7.07
CA ASP A 60 -19.09 3.60 -6.39
C ASP A 60 -19.35 4.46 -5.16
N ALA A 61 -20.41 5.27 -5.20
CA ALA A 61 -20.78 6.16 -4.12
C ALA A 61 -21.31 5.41 -2.89
N GLN A 62 -21.96 4.25 -3.07
CA GLN A 62 -22.46 3.48 -1.92
C GLN A 62 -21.29 2.88 -1.15
N MET A 63 -20.32 2.27 -1.83
CA MET A 63 -19.10 1.73 -1.20
C MET A 63 -18.30 2.84 -0.49
N TYR A 64 -18.26 4.07 -1.05
CA TYR A 64 -17.67 5.22 -0.39
C TYR A 64 -18.38 5.54 0.92
N LEU A 65 -19.72 5.68 0.90
CA LEU A 65 -20.52 5.99 2.09
C LEU A 65 -20.42 4.89 3.15
N ASP A 66 -20.42 3.64 2.74
CA ASP A 66 -20.29 2.48 3.63
C ASP A 66 -18.89 2.38 4.27
N SER A 67 -17.88 3.01 3.66
CA SER A 67 -16.52 3.04 4.23
C SER A 67 -16.37 4.07 5.36
N LEU A 68 -17.10 5.19 5.33
CA LEU A 68 -16.91 6.29 6.27
C LEU A 68 -17.11 5.92 7.76
N PRO A 69 -18.05 5.03 8.14
CA PRO A 69 -18.20 4.59 9.54
C PRO A 69 -16.97 3.84 10.10
N PHE A 70 -16.06 3.37 9.23
CA PHE A 70 -14.81 2.74 9.64
C PHE A 70 -13.74 3.76 10.04
N ASP A 71 -14.00 5.06 9.93
CA ASP A 71 -13.08 6.08 10.40
C ASP A 71 -12.96 6.04 11.92
N LYS A 72 -11.75 5.69 12.40
CA LYS A 72 -11.44 5.59 13.83
C LYS A 72 -10.43 6.67 14.21
N PRO A 73 -10.42 7.13 15.45
CA PRO A 73 -9.38 8.04 15.92
C PRO A 73 -7.99 7.47 15.65
N GLY A 74 -7.09 8.31 15.17
CA GLY A 74 -5.68 7.96 15.02
C GLY A 74 -4.97 7.83 16.37
N CYS A 75 -3.76 7.32 16.35
CA CYS A 75 -2.85 7.30 17.48
C CYS A 75 -1.74 8.33 17.24
N GLU A 76 -1.56 9.25 18.15
CA GLU A 76 -0.50 10.25 18.03
C GLU A 76 0.89 9.59 18.05
N PRO A 77 1.85 10.10 17.25
CA PRO A 77 3.22 9.63 17.29
C PRO A 77 3.88 9.98 18.63
N LEU A 78 4.94 9.25 19.02
CA LEU A 78 5.72 9.54 20.24
C LEU A 78 6.51 10.84 20.11
N GLY A 79 6.80 11.27 18.88
CA GLY A 79 7.53 12.49 18.60
C GLY A 79 7.20 13.05 17.23
N TYR A 80 7.57 14.31 17.03
CA TYR A 80 7.37 14.99 15.75
C TYR A 80 8.70 15.22 15.04
N SER A 81 8.69 15.19 13.72
CA SER A 81 9.87 15.39 12.88
C SER A 81 9.86 16.71 12.12
N THR A 82 8.78 17.48 12.20
CA THR A 82 8.59 18.72 11.44
C THR A 82 7.90 19.77 12.29
N GLU A 83 8.45 20.99 12.28
CA GLU A 83 7.80 22.18 12.87
C GLU A 83 6.79 22.77 11.88
N VAL A 84 5.69 23.29 12.41
CA VAL A 84 4.69 24.02 11.62
C VAL A 84 5.04 25.49 11.58
N LYS A 85 5.29 26.03 10.37
CA LYS A 85 5.59 27.46 10.12
C LYS A 85 4.58 28.07 9.16
N ASP A 86 4.43 27.44 8.00
CA ASP A 86 3.55 27.89 6.91
C ASP A 86 2.27 27.04 6.80
N GLY A 87 2.16 25.99 7.62
CA GLY A 87 1.01 25.08 7.69
C GLY A 87 0.95 24.04 6.58
N CYS A 88 -0.08 23.19 6.61
CA CYS A 88 -0.28 22.13 5.63
C CYS A 88 -0.75 22.70 4.27
N PRO A 89 -0.15 22.27 3.13
CA PRO A 89 0.86 21.21 2.99
C PRO A 89 2.30 21.75 2.86
N ALA A 90 2.59 23.00 3.20
CA ALA A 90 3.91 23.59 3.03
C ALA A 90 4.96 22.96 3.96
N ASP A 91 4.58 22.68 5.21
CA ASP A 91 5.41 22.04 6.23
C ASP A 91 5.03 20.56 6.40
N CYS A 92 4.91 19.81 5.29
CA CYS A 92 4.48 18.43 5.37
C CYS A 92 5.56 17.53 5.96
N GLY A 93 5.14 16.76 6.95
CA GLY A 93 5.93 15.82 7.71
C GLY A 93 5.11 15.30 8.89
N LEU A 94 5.74 14.53 9.79
CA LEU A 94 5.14 14.17 11.06
C LEU A 94 5.20 15.39 11.98
N CYS A 95 4.19 16.25 11.86
CA CYS A 95 4.07 17.53 12.58
C CYS A 95 2.97 17.47 13.65
N PRO A 96 2.86 18.47 14.55
CA PRO A 96 1.82 18.49 15.60
C PRO A 96 0.37 18.49 15.10
N GLU A 97 0.12 18.79 13.83
CA GLU A 97 -1.21 18.69 13.21
C GLU A 97 -1.50 17.28 12.67
N HIS A 98 -0.47 16.41 12.59
CA HIS A 98 -0.63 15.04 12.13
C HIS A 98 -1.25 14.17 13.24
N ARG A 99 -2.30 13.41 12.89
CA ARG A 99 -3.17 12.72 13.86
C ARG A 99 -2.96 11.20 13.90
N GLN A 100 -1.89 10.72 13.24
CA GLN A 100 -1.62 9.30 13.12
C GLN A 100 -0.13 9.03 13.17
N HIS A 101 0.29 8.02 13.94
CA HIS A 101 1.66 7.53 13.91
C HIS A 101 1.97 6.80 12.59
N THR A 102 3.25 6.55 12.31
CA THR A 102 3.66 5.88 11.07
C THR A 102 3.69 4.37 11.24
N CYS A 103 2.67 3.68 10.70
CA CYS A 103 2.62 2.22 10.69
C CYS A 103 3.60 1.60 9.69
N LEU A 104 3.89 2.29 8.59
CA LEU A 104 4.79 1.86 7.55
C LEU A 104 5.69 3.02 7.11
N ALA A 105 6.99 2.87 7.29
CA ALA A 105 7.98 3.80 6.75
C ALA A 105 8.60 3.27 5.46
N LEU A 106 8.78 4.15 4.47
CA LEU A 106 9.56 3.86 3.28
C LEU A 106 10.90 4.60 3.34
N ILE A 107 11.92 3.99 2.74
CA ILE A 107 13.24 4.59 2.54
C ILE A 107 13.65 4.39 1.10
N GLU A 108 13.77 5.47 0.35
CA GLU A 108 14.31 5.45 -1.01
C GLU A 108 15.84 5.43 -0.97
N VAL A 109 16.43 4.24 -1.11
CA VAL A 109 17.88 4.06 -0.97
C VAL A 109 18.68 4.47 -2.19
N THR A 110 18.05 4.52 -3.36
CA THR A 110 18.66 4.91 -4.64
C THR A 110 17.62 5.46 -5.60
N SER A 111 18.00 6.40 -6.44
CA SER A 111 17.16 6.85 -7.55
C SER A 111 17.35 6.01 -8.81
N ARG A 112 18.41 5.18 -8.89
CA ARG A 112 18.73 4.37 -10.08
C ARG A 112 17.74 3.24 -10.28
N CYS A 113 17.44 2.94 -11.54
CA CYS A 113 16.60 1.81 -11.94
C CYS A 113 17.12 1.25 -13.27
N ASP A 114 17.01 -0.05 -13.46
CA ASP A 114 17.31 -0.77 -14.71
C ASP A 114 16.12 -0.84 -15.67
N LEU A 115 14.97 -0.32 -15.26
CA LEU A 115 13.79 -0.13 -16.08
C LEU A 115 13.49 1.36 -16.29
N HIS A 116 12.83 1.66 -17.40
CA HIS A 116 12.35 3.01 -17.72
C HIS A 116 10.84 2.98 -18.01
N CYS A 117 10.09 2.55 -17.00
CA CYS A 117 8.66 2.32 -17.12
C CYS A 117 7.91 3.57 -17.57
N PRO A 118 6.98 3.47 -18.54
CA PRO A 118 6.07 4.55 -18.90
C PRO A 118 5.20 5.00 -17.72
N VAL A 119 4.78 4.05 -16.87
CA VAL A 119 4.10 4.34 -15.61
C VAL A 119 5.06 4.07 -14.46
N CYS A 120 5.57 5.13 -13.83
CA CYS A 120 6.55 5.05 -12.76
C CYS A 120 6.26 6.10 -11.68
N PHE A 121 5.79 5.63 -10.55
CA PHE A 121 5.44 6.49 -9.42
C PHE A 121 6.61 7.32 -8.90
N ALA A 122 7.82 6.72 -8.90
CA ALA A 122 9.05 7.36 -8.44
C ALA A 122 9.69 8.30 -9.48
N ASP A 123 9.31 8.22 -10.76
CA ASP A 123 10.01 8.89 -11.86
C ASP A 123 11.53 8.65 -11.81
N SER A 124 11.91 7.39 -11.61
CA SER A 124 13.29 6.96 -11.39
C SER A 124 14.25 7.38 -12.50
N GLY A 125 15.50 7.64 -12.14
CA GLY A 125 16.57 8.08 -13.04
C GLY A 125 17.91 8.17 -12.31
N PRO A 126 18.96 8.72 -12.95
CA PRO A 126 20.24 8.96 -12.28
C PRO A 126 20.08 10.03 -11.18
N GLY A 127 20.85 9.91 -10.09
CA GLY A 127 20.79 10.91 -9.02
C GLY A 127 21.64 10.54 -7.81
N PHE A 128 21.16 9.74 -6.90
CA PHE A 128 21.81 9.45 -5.63
C PHE A 128 21.79 7.96 -5.26
N ASP A 129 22.70 7.61 -4.37
CA ASP A 129 22.68 6.41 -3.55
C ASP A 129 22.88 6.84 -2.09
N LEU A 130 22.03 6.39 -1.17
CA LEU A 130 22.23 6.63 0.25
C LEU A 130 23.38 5.77 0.79
N SER A 131 24.23 6.33 1.64
CA SER A 131 25.20 5.53 2.38
C SER A 131 24.51 4.70 3.47
N LEU A 132 25.13 3.59 3.89
CA LEU A 132 24.65 2.80 5.02
C LEU A 132 24.48 3.66 6.28
N ALA A 133 25.43 4.56 6.55
CA ALA A 133 25.37 5.45 7.71
C ALA A 133 24.17 6.42 7.68
N GLN A 134 23.75 6.90 6.50
CA GLN A 134 22.52 7.69 6.38
C GLN A 134 21.30 6.83 6.71
N VAL A 135 21.21 5.63 6.14
CA VAL A 135 20.09 4.71 6.40
C VAL A 135 20.04 4.30 7.88
N GLU A 136 21.17 4.04 8.52
CA GLU A 136 21.23 3.73 9.94
C GLU A 136 20.66 4.88 10.79
N ARG A 137 21.05 6.13 10.52
CA ARG A 137 20.49 7.30 11.22
C ARG A 137 18.98 7.45 10.99
N MET A 138 18.54 7.20 9.76
CA MET A 138 17.10 7.22 9.42
C MET A 138 16.34 6.15 10.21
N LEU A 139 16.85 4.93 10.28
CA LEU A 139 16.25 3.84 11.06
C LEU A 139 16.25 4.15 12.56
N ASP A 140 17.32 4.75 13.11
CA ASP A 140 17.37 5.20 14.50
C ASP A 140 16.30 6.25 14.76
N ARG A 141 16.14 7.20 13.83
CA ARG A 141 15.07 8.21 13.91
C ARG A 141 13.68 7.60 13.87
N PHE A 142 13.47 6.57 13.07
CA PHE A 142 12.19 5.85 13.02
C PHE A 142 11.87 5.16 14.35
N VAL A 143 12.87 4.53 14.98
CA VAL A 143 12.72 3.93 16.32
C VAL A 143 12.40 5.01 17.36
N GLU A 144 13.04 6.17 17.31
CA GLU A 144 12.74 7.29 18.22
C GLU A 144 11.30 7.80 18.07
N LEU A 145 10.79 7.91 16.85
CA LEU A 145 9.45 8.44 16.57
C LEU A 145 8.33 7.45 16.92
N GLU A 146 8.59 6.13 16.79
CA GLU A 146 7.56 5.08 16.92
C GLU A 146 7.75 4.18 18.15
N GLY A 147 8.93 4.16 18.76
CA GLY A 147 9.28 3.28 19.89
C GLY A 147 9.41 1.81 19.48
N SER A 148 8.40 1.26 18.84
CA SER A 148 8.37 -0.11 18.33
C SER A 148 7.87 -0.12 16.88
N PRO A 149 8.72 0.25 15.91
CA PRO A 149 8.34 0.34 14.51
C PRO A 149 7.81 -1.00 13.97
N GLU A 150 6.67 -0.96 13.28
CA GLU A 150 6.06 -2.18 12.73
C GLU A 150 6.68 -2.60 11.41
N VAL A 151 6.75 -1.68 10.44
CA VAL A 151 7.17 -2.00 9.07
C VAL A 151 8.11 -0.94 8.52
N VAL A 152 9.23 -1.38 7.94
CA VAL A 152 10.06 -0.56 7.06
C VAL A 152 10.14 -1.20 5.68
N GLN A 153 10.06 -0.38 4.64
CA GLN A 153 10.09 -0.81 3.25
C GLN A 153 11.19 -0.07 2.49
N PHE A 154 12.21 -0.81 2.04
CA PHE A 154 13.24 -0.26 1.17
C PHE A 154 12.73 -0.13 -0.26
N SER A 155 12.88 1.05 -0.82
CA SER A 155 12.32 1.48 -2.09
C SER A 155 13.29 2.40 -2.85
N GLY A 156 12.77 3.13 -3.83
CA GLY A 156 13.51 4.10 -4.65
C GLY A 156 13.25 3.88 -6.13
N GLY A 157 14.27 3.91 -6.97
CA GLY A 157 14.20 3.38 -8.34
C GLY A 157 14.07 1.86 -8.31
N GLU A 158 15.21 1.16 -8.29
CA GLU A 158 15.29 -0.28 -8.02
C GLU A 158 16.30 -0.51 -6.89
N PRO A 159 15.85 -0.76 -5.66
CA PRO A 159 16.74 -0.86 -4.50
C PRO A 159 17.74 -2.03 -4.59
N THR A 160 17.43 -3.09 -5.34
CA THR A 160 18.38 -4.20 -5.53
C THR A 160 19.63 -3.78 -6.28
N LEU A 161 19.63 -2.67 -7.02
CA LEU A 161 20.81 -2.11 -7.66
C LEU A 161 21.78 -1.43 -6.68
N HIS A 162 21.31 -1.10 -5.48
CA HIS A 162 22.16 -0.51 -4.45
C HIS A 162 23.13 -1.57 -3.89
N PRO A 163 24.46 -1.33 -3.89
CA PRO A 163 25.44 -2.35 -3.47
C PRO A 163 25.32 -2.74 -2.00
N GLY A 164 24.87 -1.81 -1.14
CA GLY A 164 24.71 -1.98 0.31
C GLY A 164 23.32 -2.42 0.75
N ILE A 165 22.38 -2.76 -0.15
CA ILE A 165 20.98 -3.02 0.22
C ILE A 165 20.83 -4.15 1.26
N VAL A 166 21.62 -5.21 1.15
CA VAL A 166 21.58 -6.33 2.09
C VAL A 166 22.03 -5.90 3.50
N ASP A 167 23.01 -5.02 3.60
CA ASP A 167 23.49 -4.49 4.88
C ASP A 167 22.48 -3.50 5.48
N MET A 168 21.76 -2.74 4.65
CA MET A 168 20.68 -1.88 5.09
C MET A 168 19.48 -2.68 5.65
N ILE A 169 19.11 -3.80 4.98
CA ILE A 169 18.08 -4.71 5.48
C ILE A 169 18.52 -5.33 6.81
N ARG A 170 19.78 -5.73 6.94
CA ARG A 170 20.33 -6.24 8.21
C ARG A 170 20.25 -5.18 9.31
N ALA A 171 20.63 -3.95 9.02
CA ALA A 171 20.56 -2.84 9.97
C ALA A 171 19.13 -2.59 10.49
N ALA A 172 18.12 -2.78 9.63
CA ALA A 172 16.71 -2.70 10.04
C ALA A 172 16.29 -3.89 10.93
N ASN A 173 16.69 -5.11 10.57
CA ASN A 173 16.44 -6.31 11.39
C ASN A 173 17.10 -6.20 12.77
N ASP A 174 18.34 -5.71 12.85
CA ASP A 174 19.09 -5.54 14.09
C ASP A 174 18.44 -4.54 15.06
N ARG A 175 17.61 -3.62 14.57
CA ARG A 175 16.80 -2.69 15.36
C ARG A 175 15.47 -3.26 15.83
N GLY A 176 15.16 -4.51 15.50
CA GLY A 176 13.93 -5.18 15.93
C GLY A 176 12.67 -4.67 15.24
N ILE A 177 12.77 -4.08 14.05
CA ILE A 177 11.62 -3.67 13.26
C ILE A 177 10.81 -4.93 12.88
N GLY A 178 9.50 -4.89 13.13
CA GLY A 178 8.63 -6.07 13.05
C GLY A 178 8.59 -6.76 11.68
N LEU A 179 8.63 -5.97 10.60
CA LEU A 179 8.66 -6.46 9.22
C LEU A 179 9.57 -5.58 8.36
N VAL A 180 10.55 -6.20 7.72
CA VAL A 180 11.41 -5.52 6.74
C VAL A 180 11.04 -5.97 5.34
N MET A 181 10.67 -5.02 4.49
CA MET A 181 10.21 -5.25 3.13
C MET A 181 11.20 -4.68 2.10
N LEU A 182 11.26 -5.32 0.94
CA LEU A 182 12.07 -4.90 -0.20
C LEU A 182 11.20 -4.77 -1.45
N ASN A 183 10.97 -3.55 -1.91
CA ASN A 183 10.37 -3.33 -3.23
C ASN A 183 11.33 -3.79 -4.32
N SER A 184 10.85 -4.51 -5.32
CA SER A 184 11.70 -4.89 -6.45
C SER A 184 10.90 -5.14 -7.72
N ASN A 185 11.51 -4.79 -8.84
CA ASN A 185 11.04 -5.21 -10.16
C ASN A 185 11.40 -6.68 -10.47
N GLY A 186 12.22 -7.34 -9.65
CA GLY A 186 12.57 -8.76 -9.74
C GLY A 186 13.68 -9.11 -10.74
N VAL A 187 14.16 -8.18 -11.55
CA VAL A 187 15.19 -8.47 -12.59
C VAL A 187 16.45 -9.05 -11.96
N ARG A 188 17.05 -8.36 -11.02
CA ARG A 188 18.26 -8.83 -10.34
C ARG A 188 18.03 -10.13 -9.57
N ILE A 189 16.88 -10.30 -8.95
CA ILE A 189 16.51 -11.54 -8.26
C ILE A 189 16.47 -12.72 -9.24
N ALA A 190 15.97 -12.50 -10.45
CA ALA A 190 15.91 -13.52 -11.50
C ALA A 190 17.28 -13.88 -12.09
N GLU A 191 18.29 -13.01 -12.03
CA GLU A 191 19.53 -13.15 -12.80
C GLU A 191 20.78 -13.38 -11.94
N ASP A 192 20.82 -12.90 -10.68
CA ASP A 192 22.01 -12.88 -9.83
C ASP A 192 21.88 -13.88 -8.65
N ASP A 193 22.54 -15.06 -8.78
CA ASP A 193 22.52 -16.10 -7.74
C ASP A 193 23.22 -15.67 -6.46
N ALA A 194 24.33 -14.94 -6.59
CA ALA A 194 25.10 -14.48 -5.44
C ALA A 194 24.33 -13.41 -4.64
N PHE A 195 23.62 -12.54 -5.33
CA PHE A 195 22.75 -11.56 -4.70
C PHE A 195 21.60 -12.25 -3.94
N LEU A 196 20.90 -13.19 -4.60
CA LEU A 196 19.78 -13.91 -3.99
C LEU A 196 20.21 -14.69 -2.74
N ALA A 197 21.38 -15.34 -2.77
CA ALA A 197 21.92 -16.05 -1.60
C ALA A 197 22.13 -15.08 -0.42
N ARG A 198 22.74 -13.92 -0.65
CA ARG A 198 22.91 -12.89 0.38
C ARG A 198 21.57 -12.32 0.88
N LEU A 199 20.60 -12.15 -0.02
CA LEU A 199 19.26 -11.67 0.33
C LEU A 199 18.53 -12.67 1.23
N ALA A 200 18.69 -13.97 0.96
CA ALA A 200 18.11 -15.05 1.75
C ALA A 200 18.63 -15.09 3.21
N ASP A 201 19.86 -14.60 3.45
CA ASP A 201 20.43 -14.54 4.80
C ASP A 201 19.72 -13.50 5.69
N VAL A 202 19.21 -12.42 5.10
CA VAL A 202 18.54 -11.32 5.84
C VAL A 202 17.02 -11.37 5.78
N LYS A 203 16.44 -12.27 4.97
CA LYS A 203 15.03 -12.65 4.92
C LYS A 203 14.02 -11.50 4.87
N PRO A 204 14.14 -10.54 3.96
CA PRO A 204 13.08 -9.56 3.78
C PRO A 204 11.83 -10.22 3.18
N THR A 205 10.66 -9.63 3.39
CA THR A 205 9.51 -9.89 2.53
C THR A 205 9.67 -9.11 1.23
N VAL A 206 9.65 -9.81 0.10
CA VAL A 206 9.81 -9.16 -1.21
C VAL A 206 8.46 -8.63 -1.71
N TYR A 207 8.37 -7.33 -1.89
CA TYR A 207 7.24 -6.63 -2.46
C TYR A 207 7.47 -6.54 -3.97
N LEU A 208 7.06 -7.62 -4.68
CA LEU A 208 7.41 -7.86 -6.08
C LEU A 208 6.39 -7.23 -7.00
N GLN A 209 6.82 -6.29 -7.82
CA GLN A 209 6.00 -5.73 -8.88
C GLN A 209 5.57 -6.84 -9.86
N PHE A 210 4.24 -6.97 -10.08
CA PHE A 210 3.66 -8.02 -10.92
C PHE A 210 2.30 -7.56 -11.49
N ASP A 211 2.25 -7.14 -12.75
CA ASP A 211 1.08 -6.45 -13.30
C ASP A 211 0.11 -7.38 -14.04
N GLY A 212 0.46 -8.65 -14.24
CA GLY A 212 -0.43 -9.62 -14.90
C GLY A 212 0.28 -10.51 -15.92
N PHE A 213 -0.53 -11.21 -16.70
CA PHE A 213 -0.12 -12.31 -17.57
C PHE A 213 -0.16 -11.94 -19.06
N SER A 214 -0.96 -10.97 -19.44
CA SER A 214 -1.14 -10.55 -20.83
C SER A 214 -0.02 -9.61 -21.32
N PRO A 215 0.19 -9.53 -22.66
CA PRO A 215 1.10 -8.53 -23.23
C PRO A 215 0.67 -7.09 -22.91
N GLU A 216 -0.64 -6.83 -22.80
CA GLU A 216 -1.23 -5.52 -22.53
C GLU A 216 -0.79 -5.01 -21.15
N SER A 217 -0.77 -5.88 -20.13
CA SER A 217 -0.29 -5.54 -18.78
C SER A 217 1.18 -5.07 -18.77
N GLN A 218 1.98 -5.54 -19.73
CA GLN A 218 3.40 -5.19 -19.83
C GLN A 218 3.63 -3.78 -20.41
N THR A 219 2.61 -3.16 -20.99
CA THR A 219 2.69 -1.78 -21.46
C THR A 219 2.96 -0.80 -20.35
N LEU A 220 2.52 -1.09 -19.12
CA LEU A 220 2.82 -0.31 -17.91
C LEU A 220 4.33 -0.20 -17.65
N ARG A 221 5.12 -1.19 -18.07
CA ARG A 221 6.58 -1.24 -17.85
C ARG A 221 7.39 -0.92 -19.10
N GLY A 222 6.72 -0.86 -20.28
CA GLY A 222 7.38 -0.62 -21.57
C GLY A 222 8.27 -1.76 -22.03
N ARG A 223 8.22 -2.90 -21.35
CA ARG A 223 9.00 -4.12 -21.64
C ARG A 223 8.25 -5.35 -21.13
N ASP A 224 8.28 -6.43 -21.89
CA ASP A 224 7.76 -7.71 -21.44
C ASP A 224 8.68 -8.32 -20.36
N LEU A 225 8.16 -8.42 -19.14
CA LEU A 225 8.87 -8.93 -17.98
C LEU A 225 8.28 -10.24 -17.44
N ARG A 226 7.31 -10.84 -18.12
CA ARG A 226 6.60 -12.04 -17.64
C ARG A 226 7.54 -13.19 -17.28
N GLU A 227 8.45 -13.55 -18.19
CA GLU A 227 9.43 -14.62 -17.94
C GLU A 227 10.34 -14.27 -16.75
N VAL A 228 10.79 -13.02 -16.65
CA VAL A 228 11.59 -12.53 -15.53
C VAL A 228 10.84 -12.65 -14.21
N LYS A 229 9.55 -12.31 -14.20
CA LYS A 229 8.70 -12.38 -13.00
C LYS A 229 8.52 -13.82 -12.52
N PHE A 230 8.18 -14.75 -13.41
CA PHE A 230 8.05 -16.15 -13.06
C PHE A 230 9.38 -16.73 -12.56
N LYS A 231 10.48 -16.45 -13.24
CA LYS A 231 11.80 -16.88 -12.79
C LYS A 231 12.17 -16.31 -11.41
N ALA A 232 11.88 -15.03 -11.16
CA ALA A 232 12.09 -14.42 -9.85
C ALA A 232 11.25 -15.09 -8.76
N LEU A 233 9.99 -15.38 -9.02
CA LEU A 233 9.08 -16.06 -8.10
C LEU A 233 9.55 -17.48 -7.75
N ASP A 234 9.93 -18.28 -8.76
CA ASP A 234 10.47 -19.62 -8.55
C ASP A 234 11.72 -19.59 -7.68
N ARG A 235 12.63 -18.64 -7.92
CA ARG A 235 13.87 -18.47 -7.17
C ARG A 235 13.60 -18.00 -5.73
N LEU A 236 12.65 -17.10 -5.53
CA LEU A 236 12.23 -16.67 -4.19
C LEU A 236 11.62 -17.84 -3.40
N ALA A 237 10.81 -18.67 -4.06
CA ALA A 237 10.27 -19.88 -3.44
C ALA A 237 11.38 -20.87 -3.01
N GLN A 238 12.35 -21.11 -3.88
CA GLN A 238 13.52 -21.96 -3.57
C GLN A 238 14.34 -21.37 -2.41
N ALA A 239 14.50 -20.06 -2.36
CA ALA A 239 15.19 -19.34 -1.29
C ALA A 239 14.35 -19.21 0.00
N LYS A 240 13.09 -19.66 0.00
CA LYS A 240 12.13 -19.55 1.12
C LYS A 240 11.94 -18.11 1.60
N LEU A 241 11.84 -17.19 0.66
CA LEU A 241 11.52 -15.79 0.89
C LEU A 241 10.04 -15.54 0.62
N ASP A 242 9.40 -14.83 1.53
CA ASP A 242 8.00 -14.44 1.43
C ASP A 242 7.82 -13.34 0.38
N VAL A 243 6.76 -13.42 -0.40
CA VAL A 243 6.44 -12.47 -1.49
C VAL A 243 5.04 -11.90 -1.31
N VAL A 244 4.91 -10.60 -1.56
CA VAL A 244 3.64 -9.94 -1.85
C VAL A 244 3.68 -9.48 -3.30
N LEU A 245 2.71 -9.87 -4.11
CA LEU A 245 2.58 -9.38 -5.47
C LEU A 245 2.02 -7.96 -5.45
N VAL A 246 2.58 -7.09 -6.30
CA VAL A 246 2.19 -5.67 -6.35
C VAL A 246 1.81 -5.30 -7.78
N PRO A 247 0.56 -5.55 -8.18
CA PRO A 247 0.07 -5.06 -9.45
C PRO A 247 -0.28 -3.57 -9.38
N THR A 248 0.26 -2.81 -10.31
CA THR A 248 -0.28 -1.50 -10.66
C THR A 248 -1.48 -1.74 -11.56
N VAL A 249 -2.67 -1.29 -11.15
CA VAL A 249 -3.91 -1.56 -11.91
C VAL A 249 -4.30 -0.35 -12.73
N ASP A 250 -4.47 -0.60 -14.02
CA ASP A 250 -4.95 0.36 -15.01
C ASP A 250 -6.14 -0.24 -15.76
N LYS A 251 -7.17 0.57 -15.94
CA LYS A 251 -8.45 0.21 -16.54
C LYS A 251 -8.32 -0.45 -17.92
N HIS A 252 -7.31 -0.04 -18.68
CA HIS A 252 -7.13 -0.48 -20.07
C HIS A 252 -5.99 -1.49 -20.23
N ALA A 253 -5.16 -1.70 -19.21
CA ALA A 253 -4.01 -2.57 -19.32
C ALA A 253 -4.19 -3.93 -18.64
N ASN A 254 -4.83 -3.99 -17.47
CA ASN A 254 -4.86 -5.23 -16.67
C ASN A 254 -6.02 -5.35 -15.67
N HIS A 255 -7.02 -4.49 -15.73
CA HIS A 255 -8.21 -4.62 -14.86
C HIS A 255 -8.89 -5.99 -15.03
N ASP A 256 -8.88 -6.56 -16.23
CA ASP A 256 -9.43 -7.86 -16.55
C ASP A 256 -8.66 -9.06 -15.98
N GLN A 257 -7.52 -8.83 -15.31
CA GLN A 257 -6.63 -9.86 -14.76
C GLN A 257 -6.55 -9.88 -13.24
N VAL A 258 -7.27 -8.98 -12.54
CA VAL A 258 -7.15 -8.87 -11.07
C VAL A 258 -7.55 -10.17 -10.35
N GLY A 259 -8.59 -10.87 -10.83
CA GLY A 259 -8.99 -12.17 -10.30
C GLY A 259 -8.00 -13.29 -10.61
N GLU A 260 -7.39 -13.27 -11.79
CA GLU A 260 -6.35 -14.24 -12.16
C GLU A 260 -5.09 -14.07 -11.30
N ILE A 261 -4.69 -12.83 -11.02
CA ILE A 261 -3.57 -12.52 -10.12
C ILE A 261 -3.85 -13.05 -8.70
N VAL A 262 -5.07 -12.89 -8.20
CA VAL A 262 -5.47 -13.47 -6.89
C VAL A 262 -5.33 -14.99 -6.90
N ARG A 263 -5.92 -15.67 -7.90
CA ARG A 263 -5.85 -17.15 -8.00
C ARG A 263 -4.41 -17.66 -8.13
N PHE A 264 -3.60 -16.99 -8.93
CA PHE A 264 -2.17 -17.30 -9.06
C PHE A 264 -1.44 -17.15 -7.73
N GLY A 265 -1.65 -16.04 -7.02
CA GLY A 265 -1.03 -15.80 -5.71
C GLY A 265 -1.40 -16.87 -4.68
N LEU A 266 -2.68 -17.27 -4.62
CA LEU A 266 -3.16 -18.34 -3.73
C LEU A 266 -2.53 -19.72 -4.00
N GLN A 267 -2.08 -19.96 -5.23
CA GLN A 267 -1.48 -21.23 -5.64
C GLN A 267 0.06 -21.24 -5.51
N HIS A 268 0.70 -20.07 -5.50
CA HIS A 268 2.14 -19.99 -5.52
C HIS A 268 2.75 -20.06 -4.11
N PRO A 269 3.70 -20.99 -3.83
CA PRO A 269 4.15 -21.29 -2.45
C PRO A 269 4.90 -20.15 -1.74
N ALA A 270 5.47 -19.19 -2.48
CA ALA A 270 6.16 -18.04 -1.90
C ALA A 270 5.24 -16.83 -1.69
N VAL A 271 4.05 -16.81 -2.31
CA VAL A 271 3.17 -15.64 -2.28
C VAL A 271 2.23 -15.72 -1.09
N HIS A 272 2.27 -14.70 -0.24
CA HIS A 272 1.44 -14.58 0.96
C HIS A 272 0.44 -13.43 0.87
N GLY A 273 0.41 -12.68 -0.24
CA GLY A 273 -0.55 -11.64 -0.45
C GLY A 273 -0.43 -10.95 -1.79
N VAL A 274 -1.43 -10.13 -2.08
CA VAL A 274 -1.48 -9.23 -3.24
C VAL A 274 -1.86 -7.83 -2.77
N ALA A 275 -1.12 -6.82 -3.21
CA ALA A 275 -1.39 -5.42 -2.93
C ALA A 275 -1.67 -4.68 -4.26
N PHE A 276 -2.93 -4.59 -4.62
CA PHE A 276 -3.37 -3.88 -5.81
C PHE A 276 -3.26 -2.37 -5.61
N GLN A 277 -2.68 -1.69 -6.58
CA GLN A 277 -2.46 -0.24 -6.56
C GLN A 277 -3.02 0.37 -7.87
N PRO A 278 -4.21 0.98 -7.84
CA PRO A 278 -4.68 1.78 -8.95
C PRO A 278 -3.64 2.82 -9.38
N VAL A 279 -3.58 3.12 -10.68
CA VAL A 279 -2.63 4.11 -11.21
C VAL A 279 -2.90 5.47 -10.58
N THR A 280 -1.90 6.00 -9.89
CA THR A 280 -1.91 7.33 -9.29
C THR A 280 -1.34 8.35 -10.27
N LEU A 281 -1.95 9.54 -10.38
CA LEU A 281 -1.50 10.59 -11.32
C LEU A 281 -0.30 11.36 -10.75
N ALA A 282 0.79 10.64 -10.48
CA ALA A 282 2.04 11.15 -9.96
C ALA A 282 3.25 10.50 -10.63
N GLY A 283 4.40 11.16 -10.60
CA GLY A 283 5.62 10.68 -11.23
C GLY A 283 5.57 10.73 -12.74
N ARG A 284 6.06 9.68 -13.41
CA ARG A 284 6.03 9.53 -14.86
C ARG A 284 4.80 8.73 -15.26
N LEU A 285 3.95 9.29 -16.09
CA LEU A 285 2.79 8.60 -16.66
C LEU A 285 2.34 9.28 -17.96
N PRO A 286 1.64 8.55 -18.85
CA PRO A 286 0.94 9.15 -19.98
C PRO A 286 -0.13 10.15 -19.51
N ALA A 287 -0.62 10.99 -20.43
CA ALA A 287 -1.78 11.83 -20.12
C ALA A 287 -3.01 10.96 -19.84
N VAL A 288 -3.63 11.16 -18.69
CA VAL A 288 -4.82 10.43 -18.23
C VAL A 288 -5.92 11.44 -17.91
N ASP A 289 -7.17 11.11 -18.23
CA ASP A 289 -8.33 11.88 -17.77
C ASP A 289 -8.55 11.60 -16.27
N PRO A 290 -8.50 12.62 -15.40
CA PRO A 290 -8.74 12.43 -13.96
C PRO A 290 -10.13 11.90 -13.60
N LEU A 291 -11.10 11.95 -14.54
CA LEU A 291 -12.43 11.38 -14.38
C LEU A 291 -12.55 9.93 -14.89
N ASP A 292 -11.57 9.46 -15.67
CA ASP A 292 -11.52 8.08 -16.22
C ASP A 292 -10.32 7.30 -15.66
N ARG A 293 -10.26 7.20 -14.34
CA ARG A 293 -9.22 6.47 -13.61
C ARG A 293 -9.78 5.24 -12.91
N GLU A 294 -8.92 4.30 -12.61
CA GLU A 294 -9.20 3.16 -11.73
C GLU A 294 -9.28 3.64 -10.28
N THR A 295 -10.19 3.06 -9.50
CA THR A 295 -10.37 3.35 -8.07
C THR A 295 -10.51 2.06 -7.27
N ILE A 296 -10.53 2.14 -5.94
CA ILE A 296 -10.68 0.96 -5.05
C ILE A 296 -11.93 0.13 -5.39
N PRO A 297 -13.14 0.71 -5.57
CA PRO A 297 -14.31 -0.06 -5.96
C PRO A 297 -14.13 -0.85 -7.25
N ASP A 298 -13.54 -0.25 -8.28
CA ASP A 298 -13.35 -0.92 -9.57
C ASP A 298 -12.53 -2.21 -9.41
N VAL A 299 -11.44 -2.15 -8.64
CA VAL A 299 -10.60 -3.32 -8.37
C VAL A 299 -11.35 -4.37 -7.55
N ILE A 300 -12.11 -3.97 -6.52
CA ILE A 300 -12.87 -4.90 -5.69
C ILE A 300 -13.98 -5.58 -6.50
N HIS A 301 -14.73 -4.83 -7.32
CA HIS A 301 -15.73 -5.37 -8.25
C HIS A 301 -15.08 -6.36 -9.22
N GLY A 302 -13.94 -5.97 -9.83
CA GLY A 302 -13.20 -6.83 -10.73
C GLY A 302 -12.76 -8.14 -10.06
N ILE A 303 -12.26 -8.09 -8.82
CA ILE A 303 -11.90 -9.31 -8.06
C ILE A 303 -13.14 -10.16 -7.79
N ALA A 304 -14.26 -9.57 -7.36
CA ALA A 304 -15.49 -10.30 -7.07
C ALA A 304 -16.05 -10.99 -8.33
N GLU A 305 -16.10 -10.28 -9.46
CA GLU A 305 -16.59 -10.81 -10.73
C GLU A 305 -15.69 -11.90 -11.30
N GLN A 306 -14.36 -11.71 -11.23
CA GLN A 306 -13.38 -12.59 -11.89
C GLN A 306 -12.97 -13.80 -11.03
N THR A 307 -13.37 -13.90 -9.76
CA THR A 307 -13.00 -15.03 -8.89
C THR A 307 -14.08 -16.10 -8.74
N ASP A 308 -15.14 -16.07 -9.56
CA ASP A 308 -16.20 -17.08 -9.62
C ASP A 308 -16.85 -17.36 -8.23
N GLY A 309 -17.09 -16.31 -7.45
CA GLY A 309 -17.71 -16.38 -6.12
C GLY A 309 -16.76 -16.82 -5.00
N LEU A 310 -15.47 -17.01 -5.27
CA LEU A 310 -14.47 -17.22 -4.22
C LEU A 310 -14.44 -16.01 -3.27
N LEU A 311 -14.43 -14.81 -3.82
CA LEU A 311 -14.52 -13.54 -3.12
C LEU A 311 -15.75 -12.76 -3.57
N VAL A 312 -16.30 -11.97 -2.67
CA VAL A 312 -17.37 -11.00 -2.93
C VAL A 312 -16.99 -9.65 -2.33
N GLU A 313 -17.63 -8.59 -2.73
CA GLU A 313 -17.32 -7.21 -2.31
C GLU A 313 -17.32 -7.05 -0.79
N SER A 314 -18.29 -7.66 -0.09
CA SER A 314 -18.42 -7.60 1.37
C SER A 314 -17.30 -8.33 2.14
N ASP A 315 -16.41 -9.04 1.46
CA ASP A 315 -15.21 -9.60 2.09
C ASP A 315 -14.11 -8.56 2.29
N PHE A 316 -14.22 -7.40 1.64
CA PHE A 316 -13.24 -6.32 1.73
C PHE A 316 -13.65 -5.29 2.77
N ILE A 317 -12.78 -5.05 3.74
CA ILE A 317 -13.03 -4.16 4.87
C ILE A 317 -12.14 -2.93 4.75
N PRO A 318 -12.70 -1.71 4.86
CA PRO A 318 -11.90 -0.49 4.94
C PRO A 318 -10.92 -0.54 6.10
N VAL A 319 -9.67 -0.14 5.86
CA VAL A 319 -8.60 -0.21 6.87
C VAL A 319 -8.64 1.05 7.74
N PRO A 320 -8.83 0.94 9.06
CA PRO A 320 -9.08 2.09 9.92
C PRO A 320 -7.81 2.84 10.38
N CYS A 321 -6.61 2.32 10.13
CA CYS A 321 -5.35 2.98 10.54
C CYS A 321 -4.98 4.19 9.65
N CYS A 322 -5.55 4.29 8.46
CA CYS A 322 -5.56 5.50 7.63
C CYS A 322 -7.00 5.97 7.46
N HIS A 323 -7.24 6.97 6.61
CA HIS A 323 -8.64 7.25 6.25
C HIS A 323 -9.24 6.05 5.50
N PRO A 324 -10.47 5.62 5.84
CA PRO A 324 -11.04 4.36 5.34
C PRO A 324 -11.23 4.32 3.82
N THR A 325 -11.24 5.46 3.15
CA THR A 325 -11.30 5.55 1.68
C THR A 325 -9.95 5.35 0.99
N CYS A 326 -8.84 5.25 1.74
CA CYS A 326 -7.50 5.07 1.16
C CYS A 326 -7.14 3.61 0.91
N ARG A 327 -7.75 2.68 1.68
CA ARG A 327 -7.36 1.28 1.66
C ARG A 327 -8.49 0.37 2.08
N SER A 328 -8.68 -0.72 1.35
CA SER A 328 -9.52 -1.85 1.75
C SER A 328 -8.70 -3.14 1.75
N ALA A 329 -9.00 -4.06 2.65
CA ALA A 329 -8.28 -5.31 2.78
C ALA A 329 -9.21 -6.49 3.07
N THR A 330 -8.77 -7.68 2.67
CA THR A 330 -9.33 -8.95 3.14
C THR A 330 -8.22 -9.89 3.56
N TYR A 331 -8.49 -10.71 4.57
CA TYR A 331 -7.62 -11.76 5.07
C TYR A 331 -8.28 -13.11 4.81
N LEU A 332 -7.57 -13.99 4.13
CA LEU A 332 -8.05 -15.30 3.75
C LEU A 332 -7.33 -16.36 4.59
N PHE A 333 -8.10 -17.21 5.25
CA PHE A 333 -7.55 -18.37 5.92
C PHE A 333 -7.48 -19.55 4.97
N LEU A 334 -6.28 -20.16 4.85
CA LEU A 334 -5.97 -21.26 3.95
C LEU A 334 -5.86 -22.55 4.74
N ASP A 335 -6.77 -23.50 4.51
CA ASP A 335 -6.77 -24.80 5.16
C ASP A 335 -7.07 -25.95 4.19
N GLY A 336 -6.07 -26.78 3.93
CA GLY A 336 -6.24 -28.01 3.13
C GLY A 336 -6.82 -27.80 1.74
N GLY A 337 -6.53 -26.64 1.11
CA GLY A 337 -7.08 -26.24 -0.20
C GLY A 337 -8.40 -25.46 -0.12
N LYS A 338 -8.95 -25.27 1.08
CA LYS A 338 -10.11 -24.41 1.30
C LYS A 338 -9.62 -22.98 1.61
N VAL A 339 -10.21 -22.00 0.95
CA VAL A 339 -10.00 -20.57 1.18
C VAL A 339 -11.23 -20.04 1.92
N THR A 340 -11.01 -19.38 3.05
CA THR A 340 -12.10 -18.80 3.86
C THR A 340 -11.79 -17.33 4.16
N PRO A 341 -12.54 -16.37 3.60
CA PRO A 341 -12.41 -14.97 3.97
C PRO A 341 -12.76 -14.77 5.45
N LEU A 342 -11.86 -14.16 6.22
CA LEU A 342 -12.08 -13.93 7.66
C LEU A 342 -13.28 -13.04 7.96
N PRO A 343 -13.61 -12.01 7.15
CA PRO A 343 -14.83 -11.21 7.38
C PRO A 343 -16.14 -12.00 7.37
N ARG A 344 -16.19 -13.18 6.73
CA ARG A 344 -17.37 -14.05 6.74
C ARG A 344 -17.57 -14.81 8.05
N VAL A 345 -16.55 -14.88 8.90
CA VAL A 345 -16.51 -15.73 10.10
C VAL A 345 -16.23 -14.96 11.38
N VAL A 346 -15.79 -13.73 11.25
CA VAL A 346 -15.51 -12.81 12.37
C VAL A 346 -16.39 -11.57 12.21
N GLU A 347 -17.09 -11.20 13.27
CA GLU A 347 -17.81 -9.93 13.29
C GLU A 347 -16.81 -8.77 13.37
N VAL A 348 -16.41 -8.24 12.21
CA VAL A 348 -15.33 -7.26 12.06
C VAL A 348 -15.54 -6.05 12.97
N ASP A 349 -16.76 -5.56 13.08
CA ASP A 349 -17.10 -4.39 13.91
C ASP A 349 -16.67 -4.54 15.38
N LYS A 350 -16.69 -5.78 15.89
CA LYS A 350 -16.25 -6.07 17.27
C LYS A 350 -14.74 -6.08 17.44
N TYR A 351 -13.99 -6.19 16.33
CA TYR A 351 -12.54 -6.34 16.35
C TYR A 351 -11.80 -5.15 15.71
N LEU A 352 -12.52 -4.21 15.10
CA LEU A 352 -11.94 -3.01 14.49
C LEU A 352 -11.02 -2.26 15.47
N ASP A 353 -11.43 -2.12 16.72
CA ASP A 353 -10.66 -1.40 17.73
C ASP A 353 -9.33 -2.09 18.09
N TYR A 354 -9.15 -3.38 17.73
CA TYR A 354 -7.91 -4.13 17.96
C TYR A 354 -6.93 -4.10 16.78
N VAL A 355 -7.42 -3.80 15.58
CA VAL A 355 -6.59 -3.66 14.38
C VAL A 355 -6.34 -2.20 13.99
N VAL A 356 -6.98 -1.28 14.70
CA VAL A 356 -6.77 0.17 14.54
C VAL A 356 -5.33 0.53 14.87
N ASN A 357 -4.74 1.38 14.04
CA ASN A 357 -3.38 1.92 14.23
C ASN A 357 -2.26 0.88 14.15
N ARG A 358 -2.45 -0.21 13.38
CA ARG A 358 -1.45 -1.26 13.18
C ARG A 358 -1.47 -1.78 11.75
N THR A 359 -0.31 -2.03 11.21
CA THR A 359 -0.15 -2.76 9.94
C THR A 359 -0.12 -4.27 10.18
N LEU A 360 0.44 -4.69 11.31
CA LEU A 360 0.50 -6.10 11.70
C LEU A 360 -0.50 -6.31 12.84
N PRO A 361 -1.52 -7.17 12.66
CA PRO A 361 -2.46 -7.46 13.74
C PRO A 361 -1.73 -8.12 14.91
N GLU A 362 -1.82 -7.53 16.10
CA GLU A 362 -1.44 -8.25 17.31
C GLU A 362 -2.43 -9.37 17.58
N LEU A 363 -1.92 -10.58 17.70
CA LEU A 363 -2.69 -11.72 18.19
C LEU A 363 -2.88 -11.62 19.71
N ARG A 364 -3.65 -10.62 20.15
CA ARG A 364 -4.02 -10.48 21.56
C ARG A 364 -5.01 -11.57 21.98
N PRO A 365 -5.17 -11.83 23.28
CA PRO A 365 -6.09 -12.85 23.79
C PRO A 365 -7.51 -12.78 23.20
N GLN A 366 -7.98 -11.58 22.83
CA GLN A 366 -9.31 -11.38 22.24
C GLN A 366 -9.37 -11.83 20.77
N VAL A 367 -8.34 -11.61 19.97
CA VAL A 367 -8.21 -12.15 18.62
C VAL A 367 -8.06 -13.67 18.69
N LEU A 368 -7.30 -14.17 19.67
CA LEU A 368 -7.23 -15.58 19.96
C LEU A 368 -8.59 -16.14 20.38
N ALA A 369 -9.36 -15.46 21.22
CA ALA A 369 -10.70 -15.88 21.61
C ALA A 369 -11.69 -15.86 20.43
N ALA A 370 -11.54 -14.93 19.48
CA ALA A 370 -12.34 -14.93 18.25
C ALA A 370 -11.95 -16.10 17.34
N LEU A 371 -10.66 -16.37 17.23
CA LEU A 371 -10.16 -17.56 16.56
C LEU A 371 -10.59 -18.85 17.31
N GLU A 372 -10.60 -18.86 18.65
CA GLU A 372 -11.13 -19.94 19.49
C GLU A 372 -12.65 -20.14 19.29
N GLY A 373 -13.40 -19.04 19.10
CA GLY A 373 -14.81 -19.12 18.69
C GLY A 373 -14.99 -19.80 17.33
N LEU A 374 -14.08 -19.57 16.39
CA LEU A 374 -13.97 -20.31 15.13
C LEU A 374 -13.59 -21.78 15.36
N TRP A 375 -12.77 -22.07 16.36
CA TRP A 375 -12.32 -23.43 16.69
C TRP A 375 -13.39 -24.23 17.45
N SER A 376 -14.17 -23.59 18.29
CA SER A 376 -15.33 -24.24 18.89
C SER A 376 -16.39 -24.58 17.84
N ALA A 377 -16.50 -23.77 16.75
CA ALA A 377 -17.27 -24.13 15.56
C ALA A 377 -16.63 -25.28 14.76
N SER A 378 -15.32 -25.55 14.92
CA SER A 378 -14.63 -26.65 14.27
C SER A 378 -14.92 -28.04 14.87
N SER A 379 -15.58 -28.09 16.02
CA SER A 379 -16.16 -29.31 16.57
C SER A 379 -17.42 -29.78 15.82
N VAL A 380 -17.89 -28.98 14.83
CA VAL A 380 -18.99 -29.35 13.95
C VAL A 380 -18.55 -30.47 12.98
N PRO A 381 -19.39 -31.48 12.70
CA PRO A 381 -19.08 -32.51 11.72
C PRO A 381 -18.73 -31.92 10.36
N GLY A 382 -17.54 -32.22 9.86
CA GLY A 382 -17.01 -31.67 8.59
C GLY A 382 -15.81 -30.72 8.72
N ALA A 383 -15.39 -30.35 9.93
CA ALA A 383 -14.18 -29.61 10.15
C ALA A 383 -12.93 -30.38 9.69
N THR A 384 -12.01 -29.67 9.02
CA THR A 384 -10.80 -30.27 8.46
C THR A 384 -9.81 -30.70 9.55
N THR A 385 -8.94 -31.66 9.22
CA THR A 385 -7.93 -32.18 10.16
C THR A 385 -6.92 -31.10 10.58
N THR A 386 -6.68 -30.10 9.74
CA THR A 386 -5.76 -29.00 10.01
C THR A 386 -6.32 -28.08 11.09
N VAL A 387 -7.62 -27.73 11.02
CA VAL A 387 -8.29 -26.93 12.06
C VAL A 387 -8.29 -27.68 13.40
N LYS A 388 -8.51 -29.01 13.39
CA LYS A 388 -8.43 -29.82 14.61
C LYS A 388 -7.01 -29.86 15.21
N ARG A 389 -5.98 -29.98 14.38
CA ARG A 389 -4.57 -29.94 14.84
C ARG A 389 -4.21 -28.57 15.42
N PHE A 390 -4.77 -27.52 14.87
CA PHE A 390 -4.54 -26.15 15.34
C PHE A 390 -5.18 -25.93 16.71
N SER A 391 -6.41 -26.37 16.94
CA SER A 391 -7.09 -26.29 18.25
C SER A 391 -6.34 -27.05 19.34
N THR A 392 -5.79 -28.24 19.03
CA THR A 392 -5.00 -29.03 19.98
C THR A 392 -3.62 -28.42 20.27
N ALA A 393 -3.01 -27.79 19.26
CA ALA A 393 -1.70 -27.16 19.41
C ALA A 393 -1.74 -25.85 20.22
N CYS A 394 -2.87 -25.14 20.23
CA CYS A 394 -3.01 -23.89 21.00
C CYS A 394 -3.01 -24.11 22.53
N CYS A 395 -3.36 -25.30 23.00
CA CYS A 395 -3.34 -25.64 24.42
C CYS A 395 -1.94 -26.03 24.94
N ASP A 396 -1.02 -26.39 24.03
CA ASP A 396 0.28 -26.98 24.38
C ASP A 396 1.51 -26.17 23.93
N LEU A 397 1.38 -25.00 23.29
CA LEU A 397 2.50 -24.29 22.69
C LEU A 397 2.82 -22.94 23.36
N PRO A 398 4.11 -22.64 23.59
CA PRO A 398 4.55 -21.29 23.94
C PRO A 398 4.17 -20.31 22.82
N PHE A 399 3.70 -19.15 23.20
CA PHE A 399 3.14 -18.03 22.41
C PHE A 399 3.85 -17.70 21.08
N LEU A 400 5.16 -17.98 20.96
CA LEU A 400 5.97 -17.66 19.78
C LEU A 400 5.83 -18.66 18.62
N SER A 401 5.45 -19.90 18.87
CA SER A 401 5.33 -20.92 17.80
C SER A 401 3.97 -20.86 17.07
N GLY A 402 2.92 -20.37 17.73
CA GLY A 402 1.59 -20.21 17.14
C GLY A 402 1.54 -19.13 16.07
N ALA A 403 2.20 -17.97 16.30
CA ALA A 403 2.20 -16.85 15.38
C ALA A 403 2.90 -17.17 14.03
N ALA A 404 4.02 -17.91 14.07
CA ALA A 404 4.74 -18.30 12.86
C ALA A 404 3.96 -19.35 12.04
N HIS A 405 3.18 -20.20 12.69
CA HIS A 405 2.34 -21.19 12.01
C HIS A 405 1.12 -20.52 11.35
N LEU A 406 0.48 -19.55 12.04
CA LEU A 406 -0.61 -18.75 11.50
C LEU A 406 -0.21 -17.99 10.23
N LYS A 407 0.98 -17.39 10.21
CA LYS A 407 1.51 -16.64 9.05
C LYS A 407 1.45 -17.44 7.75
N ARG A 408 1.65 -18.77 7.81
CA ARG A 408 1.62 -19.65 6.64
C ARG A 408 0.22 -20.01 6.15
N HIS A 409 -0.80 -19.73 6.96
CA HIS A 409 -2.20 -20.02 6.65
C HIS A 409 -3.03 -18.76 6.39
N VAL A 410 -2.41 -17.59 6.39
CA VAL A 410 -3.08 -16.33 6.08
C VAL A 410 -2.55 -15.77 4.78
N PHE A 411 -3.46 -15.46 3.87
CA PHE A 411 -3.19 -14.74 2.64
C PHE A 411 -3.90 -13.39 2.69
N THR A 412 -3.21 -12.31 2.38
CA THR A 412 -3.75 -10.96 2.47
C THR A 412 -3.97 -10.36 1.09
N ILE A 413 -5.14 -9.80 0.86
CA ILE A 413 -5.38 -8.98 -0.33
C ILE A 413 -5.65 -7.55 0.15
N VAL A 414 -4.90 -6.61 -0.40
CA VAL A 414 -5.05 -5.17 -0.13
C VAL A 414 -5.32 -4.46 -1.43
N VAL A 415 -6.26 -3.54 -1.43
CA VAL A 415 -6.46 -2.54 -2.49
C VAL A 415 -6.14 -1.19 -1.88
N GLN A 416 -5.10 -0.53 -2.38
CA GLN A 416 -4.56 0.71 -1.85
C GLN A 416 -4.54 1.79 -2.93
N ASP A 417 -5.32 2.83 -2.75
CA ASP A 417 -5.24 4.03 -3.59
C ASP A 417 -4.36 5.09 -2.91
N PHE A 418 -3.60 5.82 -3.71
CA PHE A 418 -2.76 6.92 -3.27
C PHE A 418 -3.30 8.24 -3.82
N ALA A 419 -3.43 9.24 -2.95
CA ALA A 419 -3.86 10.56 -3.37
C ALA A 419 -2.75 11.26 -4.18
N ASP A 420 -3.16 11.82 -5.31
CA ASP A 420 -2.34 12.70 -6.15
C ASP A 420 -2.85 14.15 -6.09
N ALA A 421 -2.22 15.07 -6.81
CA ALA A 421 -2.61 16.47 -6.77
C ALA A 421 -4.05 16.73 -7.26
N TRP A 422 -4.68 15.78 -7.99
CA TRP A 422 -6.07 15.87 -8.42
C TRP A 422 -7.05 15.44 -7.33
N THR A 423 -6.69 14.46 -6.52
CA THR A 423 -7.53 13.83 -5.50
C THR A 423 -7.12 14.15 -4.07
N MET A 424 -6.04 14.93 -3.88
CA MET A 424 -5.52 15.26 -2.55
C MET A 424 -6.60 15.92 -1.68
N ASP A 425 -6.79 15.35 -0.51
CA ASP A 425 -7.57 15.89 0.59
C ASP A 425 -6.62 16.12 1.78
N LEU A 426 -6.47 17.38 2.18
CA LEU A 426 -5.50 17.75 3.23
C LEU A 426 -5.95 17.28 4.61
N ASP A 427 -7.26 17.14 4.86
CA ASP A 427 -7.77 16.63 6.14
C ASP A 427 -7.52 15.11 6.26
N ILE A 428 -7.65 14.38 5.14
CA ILE A 428 -7.29 12.97 5.06
C ILE A 428 -5.77 12.79 5.21
N LEU A 429 -4.99 13.70 4.62
CA LEU A 429 -3.52 13.65 4.70
C LEU A 429 -3.00 13.69 6.14
N HIS A 430 -3.66 14.42 7.04
CA HIS A 430 -3.31 14.46 8.47
C HIS A 430 -3.44 13.10 9.17
N LYS A 431 -4.12 12.13 8.56
CA LYS A 431 -4.30 10.77 9.08
C LYS A 431 -3.51 9.72 8.28
N CYS A 432 -2.55 10.13 7.48
CA CYS A 432 -1.73 9.21 6.70
C CYS A 432 -0.81 8.39 7.61
N CYS A 433 -0.94 7.06 7.60
CA CYS A 433 -0.11 6.13 8.38
C CYS A 433 1.11 5.59 7.63
N VAL A 434 1.34 6.06 6.39
CA VAL A 434 2.47 5.68 5.54
C VAL A 434 3.36 6.89 5.34
N GLY A 435 4.63 6.80 5.71
CA GLY A 435 5.56 7.91 5.65
C GLY A 435 6.83 7.58 4.86
N GLU A 436 7.33 8.56 4.13
CA GLU A 436 8.66 8.51 3.53
C GLU A 436 9.66 9.11 4.53
N LEU A 437 10.58 8.30 5.01
CA LEU A 437 11.65 8.73 5.89
C LEU A 437 12.80 9.26 5.03
N VAL A 438 13.19 10.51 5.27
CA VAL A 438 14.23 11.18 4.48
C VAL A 438 15.47 11.48 5.33
N PRO A 439 16.66 11.67 4.71
CA PRO A 439 17.93 11.77 5.45
C PRO A 439 18.04 12.90 6.46
N ASP A 440 17.23 13.96 6.32
CA ASP A 440 17.17 15.06 7.31
C ASP A 440 16.31 14.71 8.55
N GLY A 441 15.81 13.48 8.64
CA GLY A 441 15.05 12.97 9.79
C GLY A 441 13.56 13.27 9.75
N ARG A 442 13.05 13.92 8.69
CA ARG A 442 11.60 14.10 8.51
C ARG A 442 10.95 12.79 8.06
N MET A 443 9.74 12.58 8.55
CA MET A 443 8.82 11.52 8.10
C MET A 443 7.69 12.21 7.33
N ILE A 444 7.73 12.17 6.00
CA ILE A 444 6.79 12.89 5.14
C ILE A 444 5.68 11.93 4.71
N PRO A 445 4.39 12.25 4.91
CA PRO A 445 3.28 11.43 4.42
C PRO A 445 3.46 11.04 2.96
N PHE A 446 3.31 9.76 2.64
CA PHE A 446 3.66 9.17 1.36
C PHE A 446 2.98 9.88 0.17
N CYS A 447 1.68 10.18 0.28
CA CYS A 447 0.95 10.89 -0.77
C CYS A 447 1.50 12.32 -0.98
N ALA A 448 1.85 13.03 0.09
CA ALA A 448 2.45 14.36 -0.01
C ALA A 448 3.85 14.31 -0.64
N TYR A 449 4.67 13.34 -0.20
CA TYR A 449 6.02 13.16 -0.74
C TYR A 449 6.02 12.98 -2.25
N ASN A 450 5.13 12.14 -2.75
CA ASN A 450 5.04 11.80 -4.17
C ASN A 450 4.35 12.85 -5.03
N SER A 451 3.33 13.54 -4.48
CA SER A 451 2.42 14.36 -5.30
C SER A 451 2.54 15.85 -5.08
N LEU A 452 3.21 16.30 -3.99
CA LEU A 452 3.34 17.73 -3.65
C LEU A 452 4.77 18.27 -3.85
N GLY A 453 5.58 17.56 -4.63
CA GLY A 453 6.92 18.02 -5.02
C GLY A 453 8.02 17.80 -3.98
N TYR A 454 7.73 17.15 -2.86
CA TYR A 454 8.71 16.85 -1.81
C TYR A 454 9.81 15.91 -2.30
N ARG A 455 9.46 14.83 -3.03
CA ARG A 455 10.46 13.95 -3.64
C ARG A 455 11.48 14.71 -4.47
N ARG A 456 11.03 15.61 -5.34
CA ARG A 456 11.92 16.38 -6.20
C ARG A 456 12.89 17.25 -5.40
N LYS A 457 12.39 17.89 -4.33
CA LYS A 457 13.23 18.71 -3.43
C LYS A 457 14.28 17.85 -2.72
N VAL A 458 13.88 16.72 -2.14
CA VAL A 458 14.79 15.79 -1.46
C VAL A 458 15.83 15.22 -2.42
N TRP A 459 15.41 14.73 -3.58
CA TRP A 459 16.34 14.16 -4.57
C TRP A 459 17.31 15.19 -5.11
N SER A 460 16.87 16.43 -5.34
CA SER A 460 17.77 17.52 -5.77
C SER A 460 18.81 17.85 -4.70
N ALA A 461 18.41 17.92 -3.44
CA ALA A 461 19.32 18.17 -2.31
C ALA A 461 20.33 17.02 -2.11
N LEU A 462 19.88 15.76 -2.25
CA LEU A 462 20.77 14.59 -2.20
C LEU A 462 21.78 14.57 -3.35
N ALA A 463 21.33 14.87 -4.58
CA ALA A 463 22.21 14.93 -5.75
C ALA A 463 23.22 16.08 -5.66
N ALA A 464 22.86 17.17 -4.99
CA ALA A 464 23.76 18.32 -4.73
C ALA A 464 24.71 18.08 -3.54
N GLY A 465 24.52 16.99 -2.76
CA GLY A 465 25.29 16.73 -1.53
C GLY A 465 24.94 17.64 -0.35
N GLU A 466 23.78 18.30 -0.42
CA GLU A 466 23.30 19.25 0.60
C GLU A 466 22.60 18.55 1.76
N MET A 467 22.24 17.27 1.60
CA MET A 467 21.57 16.44 2.59
C MET A 467 22.46 15.24 2.95
N GLN A 468 23.06 15.28 4.15
CA GLN A 468 24.03 14.28 4.64
C GLN A 468 23.43 13.31 5.65
#